data_d130ce63cc85ad513cbc5cd6aa6b4753
#
_entry.id   d130ce63cc85ad513cbc5cd6aa6b4753
#
_cell.length_a   1.000
_cell.length_b   1.000
_cell.length_c   1.000
_cell.angle_alpha   90.00
_cell.angle_beta   90.00
_cell.angle_gamma   90.00
#
_symmetry.space_group_name_H-M   'P 1'
#
loop_
_entity.id
_entity.type
_entity.pdbx_description
1 polymer ?
#
loop_
_entity_poly.entity_id
_entity_poly.type
_entity_poly.pdbx_seq_one_letter_code
_entity_poly.pdbx_strand_id
1 'polypeptide(L)'
;GGGLSPTAALALGLKVDVTALPRPVIKALRKGLLDLTDPAVTIELLRLNAVVGVTGFFDQSERLTAVGIQCALCHSQVDNSFAPGIGHRLDGWANRDLNIGAIIALAPRLEPFAGLLGVDVPTVRTVLNSWGPGKFDAELVLDGKAFRPDGRPAATLIPPAFGLAGVNLHTWTGWGAISHWNALVANLEMNGKGTFFDPRLDDTNRFPIAAREGFGHVRAEEDQITPALPELHIYQLALEAPPGPRSTYSTGAAKRGRAIFNGKAQC
;
A
#
# COMPACT_ATOMS: atom_id res chain seq x y z
N GLY A 1 -24.82 -1.72 11.42
CA GLY A 1 -23.45 -1.28 11.44
C GLY A 1 -23.12 -0.52 10.16
N GLY A 2 -22.67 0.72 10.31
CA GLY A 2 -22.34 1.58 9.18
C GLY A 2 -21.06 1.11 8.49
N GLY A 3 -21.17 0.62 7.27
CA GLY A 3 -20.04 0.40 6.39
C GLY A 3 -19.46 1.73 5.89
N LEU A 4 -18.29 1.67 5.26
CA LEU A 4 -17.66 2.83 4.63
C LEU A 4 -18.34 3.13 3.29
N SER A 5 -18.86 4.35 3.11
CA SER A 5 -19.46 4.77 1.83
C SER A 5 -18.37 5.02 0.77
N PRO A 6 -18.68 4.97 -0.54
CA PRO A 6 -17.75 5.32 -1.61
C PRO A 6 -17.12 6.71 -1.43
N THR A 7 -17.89 7.71 -1.06
CA THR A 7 -17.39 9.07 -0.79
C THR A 7 -16.33 9.06 0.33
N ALA A 8 -16.63 8.38 1.43
CA ALA A 8 -15.67 8.27 2.55
C ALA A 8 -14.44 7.45 2.17
N ALA A 9 -14.60 6.37 1.38
CA ALA A 9 -13.50 5.56 0.88
C ALA A 9 -12.56 6.36 -0.03
N LEU A 10 -13.12 7.13 -0.97
CA LEU A 10 -12.36 8.02 -1.85
C LEU A 10 -11.64 9.12 -1.07
N ALA A 11 -12.27 9.67 -0.03
CA ALA A 11 -11.64 10.67 0.86
C ALA A 11 -10.46 10.10 1.64
N LEU A 12 -10.45 8.79 1.92
CA LEU A 12 -9.32 8.07 2.50
C LEU A 12 -8.27 7.66 1.46
N GLY A 13 -8.48 8.01 0.19
CA GLY A 13 -7.54 7.76 -0.90
C GLY A 13 -7.68 6.41 -1.59
N LEU A 14 -8.74 5.63 -1.31
CA LEU A 14 -9.03 4.45 -2.11
C LEU A 14 -9.36 4.86 -3.54
N LYS A 15 -9.16 3.94 -4.49
CA LYS A 15 -9.34 4.19 -5.92
C LYS A 15 -10.30 3.20 -6.53
N VAL A 16 -10.99 3.62 -7.60
CA VAL A 16 -11.90 2.77 -8.37
C VAL A 16 -11.41 2.68 -9.81
N ASP A 17 -11.21 1.43 -10.26
CA ASP A 17 -10.89 1.13 -11.66
C ASP A 17 -12.17 1.06 -12.50
N VAL A 18 -12.32 2.00 -13.41
CA VAL A 18 -13.49 2.05 -14.31
C VAL A 18 -13.57 0.87 -15.27
N THR A 19 -12.45 0.18 -15.54
CA THR A 19 -12.43 -0.97 -16.45
C THR A 19 -13.11 -2.20 -15.85
N ALA A 20 -13.19 -2.28 -14.52
CA ALA A 20 -13.91 -3.32 -13.80
C ALA A 20 -15.43 -3.06 -13.72
N LEU A 21 -15.88 -1.84 -14.08
CA LEU A 21 -17.28 -1.48 -13.96
C LEU A 21 -18.09 -1.90 -15.20
N PRO A 22 -19.24 -2.58 -15.04
CA PRO A 22 -20.17 -2.83 -16.14
C PRO A 22 -20.70 -1.52 -16.76
N ARG A 23 -20.93 -1.52 -18.08
CA ARG A 23 -21.45 -0.33 -18.80
C ARG A 23 -22.67 0.32 -18.15
N PRO A 24 -23.68 -0.40 -17.65
CA PRO A 24 -24.81 0.22 -16.95
C PRO A 24 -24.40 1.01 -15.70
N VAL A 25 -23.43 0.47 -14.92
CA VAL A 25 -22.90 1.13 -13.72
C VAL A 25 -22.17 2.43 -14.09
N ILE A 26 -21.32 2.39 -15.12
CA ILE A 26 -20.63 3.58 -15.64
C ILE A 26 -21.66 4.64 -16.09
N LYS A 27 -22.72 4.22 -16.78
CA LYS A 27 -23.80 5.14 -17.23
C LYS A 27 -24.55 5.75 -16.04
N ALA A 28 -24.86 4.95 -15.02
CA ALA A 28 -25.54 5.41 -13.81
C ALA A 28 -24.65 6.40 -13.03
N LEU A 29 -23.37 6.10 -12.89
CA LEU A 29 -22.39 6.96 -12.23
C LEU A 29 -22.26 8.31 -12.94
N ARG A 30 -22.15 8.32 -14.28
CA ARG A 30 -22.10 9.57 -15.09
C ARG A 30 -23.35 10.44 -14.95
N LYS A 31 -24.50 9.84 -14.70
CA LYS A 31 -25.77 10.54 -14.54
C LYS A 31 -26.05 10.94 -13.09
N GLY A 32 -25.14 10.63 -12.14
CA GLY A 32 -25.37 10.89 -10.72
C GLY A 32 -26.53 10.08 -10.12
N LEU A 33 -26.84 8.91 -10.70
CA LEU A 33 -27.92 8.03 -10.23
C LEU A 33 -27.48 7.04 -9.14
N LEU A 34 -26.18 6.97 -8.85
CA LEU A 34 -25.66 6.17 -7.75
C LEU A 34 -25.47 7.06 -6.53
N ASP A 35 -26.05 6.66 -5.41
CA ASP A 35 -25.82 7.34 -4.13
C ASP A 35 -24.45 6.92 -3.57
N LEU A 36 -23.43 7.75 -3.80
CA LEU A 36 -22.08 7.50 -3.32
C LEU A 36 -21.93 7.72 -1.79
N THR A 37 -23.01 8.12 -1.10
CA THR A 37 -23.03 8.19 0.37
C THR A 37 -23.54 6.90 1.00
N ASP A 38 -24.12 5.98 0.20
CA ASP A 38 -24.64 4.70 0.66
C ASP A 38 -23.49 3.65 0.74
N PRO A 39 -23.18 3.08 1.93
CA PRO A 39 -22.23 2.00 2.07
C PRO A 39 -22.54 0.74 1.24
N ALA A 40 -23.81 0.49 0.89
CA ALA A 40 -24.18 -0.63 0.03
C ALA A 40 -23.49 -0.55 -1.35
N VAL A 41 -23.29 0.65 -1.88
CA VAL A 41 -22.56 0.85 -3.15
C VAL A 41 -21.10 0.43 -3.03
N THR A 42 -20.46 0.61 -1.88
CA THR A 42 -19.09 0.10 -1.64
C THR A 42 -19.06 -1.43 -1.70
N ILE A 43 -20.06 -2.11 -1.15
CA ILE A 43 -20.19 -3.57 -1.22
C ILE A 43 -20.27 -4.03 -2.68
N GLU A 44 -21.07 -3.35 -3.50
CA GLU A 44 -21.18 -3.69 -4.93
C GLU A 44 -19.86 -3.41 -5.69
N LEU A 45 -19.15 -2.34 -5.38
CA LEU A 45 -17.83 -2.07 -5.96
C LEU A 45 -16.80 -3.16 -5.60
N LEU A 46 -16.85 -3.67 -4.36
CA LEU A 46 -16.02 -4.81 -3.93
C LEU A 46 -16.43 -6.10 -4.66
N ARG A 47 -17.72 -6.34 -4.86
CA ARG A 47 -18.25 -7.49 -5.61
C ARG A 47 -17.79 -7.48 -7.07
N LEU A 48 -17.72 -6.31 -7.66
CA LEU A 48 -17.22 -6.09 -9.02
C LEU A 48 -15.68 -6.13 -9.09
N ASN A 49 -14.99 -6.28 -7.97
CA ASN A 49 -13.53 -6.17 -7.88
C ASN A 49 -13.00 -4.84 -8.45
N ALA A 50 -13.77 -3.76 -8.30
CA ALA A 50 -13.47 -2.45 -8.87
C ALA A 50 -12.67 -1.54 -7.93
N VAL A 51 -12.56 -1.90 -6.64
CA VAL A 51 -11.73 -1.13 -5.68
C VAL A 51 -10.28 -1.58 -5.82
N VAL A 52 -9.42 -0.67 -6.27
CA VAL A 52 -8.02 -0.98 -6.55
C VAL A 52 -7.30 -1.45 -5.28
N GLY A 53 -6.74 -2.65 -5.35
CA GLY A 53 -5.97 -3.23 -4.25
C GLY A 53 -6.78 -3.72 -3.06
N VAL A 54 -8.11 -3.88 -3.23
CA VAL A 54 -8.98 -4.42 -2.18
C VAL A 54 -9.88 -5.50 -2.78
N THR A 55 -9.88 -6.70 -2.19
CA THR A 55 -10.72 -7.83 -2.60
C THR A 55 -11.76 -8.13 -1.53
N GLY A 56 -13.03 -8.17 -1.91
CA GLY A 56 -14.12 -8.63 -1.04
C GLY A 56 -14.31 -10.14 -1.15
N PHE A 57 -14.48 -10.82 -0.02
CA PHE A 57 -14.85 -12.23 0.05
C PHE A 57 -16.31 -12.35 0.50
N PHE A 58 -17.09 -13.10 -0.23
CA PHE A 58 -18.52 -13.22 -0.03
C PHE A 58 -18.93 -14.67 0.27
N ASP A 59 -19.91 -14.87 1.17
CA ASP A 59 -20.49 -16.18 1.43
C ASP A 59 -21.53 -16.58 0.35
N GLN A 60 -22.09 -17.77 0.52
CA GLN A 60 -23.14 -18.28 -0.39
C GLN A 60 -24.42 -17.43 -0.40
N SER A 61 -24.64 -16.62 0.62
CA SER A 61 -25.74 -15.66 0.73
C SER A 61 -25.35 -14.26 0.23
N GLU A 62 -24.23 -14.16 -0.47
CA GLU A 62 -23.68 -12.92 -1.03
C GLU A 62 -23.35 -11.83 0.02
N ARG A 63 -23.15 -12.20 1.29
CA ARG A 63 -22.73 -11.28 2.34
C ARG A 63 -21.21 -11.17 2.37
N LEU A 64 -20.69 -9.95 2.49
CA LEU A 64 -19.27 -9.70 2.69
C LEU A 64 -18.82 -10.30 4.03
N THR A 65 -17.90 -11.26 3.99
CA THR A 65 -17.37 -11.97 5.17
C THR A 65 -15.97 -11.53 5.54
N ALA A 66 -15.19 -11.12 4.55
CA ALA A 66 -13.82 -10.67 4.76
C ALA A 66 -13.41 -9.69 3.65
N VAL A 67 -12.36 -8.94 3.93
CA VAL A 67 -11.70 -8.05 2.97
C VAL A 67 -10.21 -8.37 2.99
N GLY A 68 -9.63 -8.58 1.81
CA GLY A 68 -8.19 -8.74 1.61
C GLY A 68 -7.59 -7.48 0.99
N ILE A 69 -6.36 -7.16 1.37
CA ILE A 69 -5.59 -6.08 0.76
C ILE A 69 -4.51 -6.67 -0.16
N GLN A 70 -4.19 -5.92 -1.21
CA GLN A 70 -3.19 -6.28 -2.22
C GLN A 70 -2.13 -5.19 -2.32
N CYS A 71 -0.96 -5.50 -2.85
CA CYS A 71 0.13 -4.54 -3.10
C CYS A 71 -0.34 -3.31 -3.89
N ALA A 72 -1.32 -3.50 -4.78
CA ALA A 72 -1.93 -2.44 -5.58
C ALA A 72 -2.62 -1.35 -4.76
N LEU A 73 -3.03 -1.61 -3.51
CA LEU A 73 -3.63 -0.58 -2.64
C LEU A 73 -2.68 0.61 -2.46
N CYS A 74 -1.41 0.32 -2.21
CA CYS A 74 -0.35 1.33 -2.01
C CYS A 74 0.37 1.69 -3.31
N HIS A 75 0.50 0.73 -4.25
CA HIS A 75 1.35 0.85 -5.43
C HIS A 75 0.57 0.86 -6.75
N SER A 76 -0.68 1.34 -6.73
CA SER A 76 -1.43 1.68 -7.94
C SER A 76 -2.24 2.95 -7.73
N GLN A 77 -2.33 3.73 -8.79
CA GLN A 77 -3.16 4.92 -8.89
C GLN A 77 -4.22 4.73 -9.98
N VAL A 78 -5.05 5.74 -10.19
CA VAL A 78 -5.90 5.86 -11.36
C VAL A 78 -5.66 7.19 -12.07
N ASP A 79 -5.92 7.24 -13.36
CA ASP A 79 -5.69 8.43 -14.20
C ASP A 79 -6.71 9.57 -13.98
N ASN A 80 -7.67 9.38 -13.09
CA ASN A 80 -8.76 10.32 -12.80
C ASN A 80 -9.59 10.71 -14.04
N SER A 81 -9.56 9.91 -15.11
CA SER A 81 -10.23 10.21 -16.38
C SER A 81 -11.76 10.27 -16.25
N PHE A 82 -12.30 9.72 -15.19
CA PHE A 82 -13.74 9.74 -14.92
C PHE A 82 -14.12 10.78 -13.86
N ALA A 83 -13.48 10.74 -12.70
CA ALA A 83 -13.63 11.66 -11.59
C ALA A 83 -12.41 11.53 -10.65
N PRO A 84 -12.18 12.45 -9.70
CA PRO A 84 -11.11 12.30 -8.72
C PRO A 84 -11.19 10.95 -7.99
N GLY A 85 -10.13 10.16 -8.07
CA GLY A 85 -10.05 8.82 -7.51
C GLY A 85 -10.72 7.71 -8.33
N ILE A 86 -11.29 8.03 -9.50
CA ILE A 86 -12.00 7.09 -10.39
C ILE A 86 -11.44 7.23 -11.80
N GLY A 87 -10.90 6.16 -12.37
CA GLY A 87 -10.30 6.17 -13.70
C GLY A 87 -9.69 4.83 -14.08
N HIS A 88 -8.84 4.82 -15.12
CA HIS A 88 -8.09 3.62 -15.49
C HIS A 88 -6.90 3.44 -14.56
N ARG A 89 -6.68 2.20 -14.18
CA ARG A 89 -5.63 1.82 -13.23
C ARG A 89 -4.23 2.06 -13.81
N LEU A 90 -3.35 2.59 -12.98
CA LEU A 90 -1.95 2.87 -13.25
C LEU A 90 -1.08 2.10 -12.26
N ASP A 91 -0.61 0.91 -12.67
CA ASP A 91 0.20 0.06 -11.82
C ASP A 91 1.63 0.59 -11.63
N GLY A 92 2.18 0.34 -10.45
CA GLY A 92 3.49 0.84 -10.05
C GLY A 92 3.50 2.29 -9.56
N TRP A 93 2.41 3.05 -9.75
CA TRP A 93 2.30 4.41 -9.24
C TRP A 93 1.98 4.41 -7.75
N ALA A 94 2.77 5.15 -6.96
CA ALA A 94 2.51 5.30 -5.54
C ALA A 94 1.16 5.98 -5.28
N ASN A 95 0.30 5.37 -4.49
CA ASN A 95 -0.98 5.98 -4.09
C ASN A 95 -0.73 7.05 -3.01
N ARG A 96 -0.47 8.28 -3.45
CA ARG A 96 -0.14 9.41 -2.58
C ARG A 96 -1.35 9.99 -1.83
N ASP A 97 -2.56 9.58 -2.19
CA ASP A 97 -3.79 10.02 -1.52
C ASP A 97 -4.19 9.05 -0.40
N LEU A 98 -3.66 7.81 -0.41
CA LEU A 98 -4.04 6.77 0.53
C LEU A 98 -3.61 7.10 1.95
N ASN A 99 -4.57 7.24 2.86
CA ASN A 99 -4.33 7.47 4.28
C ASN A 99 -4.43 6.15 5.06
N ILE A 100 -3.38 5.34 4.99
CA ILE A 100 -3.32 4.01 5.62
C ILE A 100 -3.53 4.10 7.12
N GLY A 101 -2.90 5.07 7.78
CA GLY A 101 -3.04 5.24 9.22
C GLY A 101 -4.48 5.51 9.63
N ALA A 102 -5.19 6.41 8.93
CA ALA A 102 -6.60 6.66 9.19
C ALA A 102 -7.47 5.44 8.92
N ILE A 103 -7.17 4.65 7.87
CA ILE A 103 -7.90 3.41 7.56
C ILE A 103 -7.73 2.39 8.68
N ILE A 104 -6.51 2.15 9.16
CA ILE A 104 -6.25 1.23 10.29
C ILE A 104 -6.94 1.74 11.56
N ALA A 105 -6.92 3.06 11.80
CA ALA A 105 -7.56 3.67 12.97
C ALA A 105 -9.09 3.50 13.00
N LEU A 106 -9.74 3.16 11.86
CA LEU A 106 -11.17 2.81 11.80
C LEU A 106 -11.45 1.40 12.33
N ALA A 107 -10.44 0.57 12.54
CA ALA A 107 -10.65 -0.77 13.06
C ALA A 107 -11.42 -0.73 14.39
N PRO A 108 -12.45 -1.59 14.57
CA PRO A 108 -13.27 -1.58 15.77
C PRO A 108 -12.49 -2.05 17.02
N ARG A 109 -11.44 -2.83 16.81
CA ARG A 109 -10.57 -3.36 17.89
C ARG A 109 -9.12 -3.10 17.52
N LEU A 110 -8.44 -2.28 18.33
CA LEU A 110 -7.00 -1.99 18.22
C LEU A 110 -6.20 -2.55 19.42
N GLU A 111 -6.87 -3.24 20.35
CA GLU A 111 -6.23 -3.81 21.54
C GLU A 111 -5.10 -4.79 21.20
N PRO A 112 -5.24 -5.71 20.21
CA PRO A 112 -4.13 -6.60 19.84
C PRO A 112 -2.92 -5.83 19.33
N PHE A 113 -3.15 -4.76 18.56
CA PHE A 113 -2.09 -3.91 18.04
C PHE A 113 -1.44 -3.06 19.13
N ALA A 114 -2.24 -2.52 20.06
CA ALA A 114 -1.76 -1.81 21.24
C ALA A 114 -0.91 -2.73 22.15
N GLY A 115 -1.36 -3.97 22.37
CA GLY A 115 -0.60 -4.97 23.12
C GLY A 115 0.72 -5.35 22.46
N LEU A 116 0.75 -5.51 21.14
CA LEU A 116 1.98 -5.74 20.38
C LEU A 116 3.00 -4.61 20.56
N LEU A 117 2.53 -3.36 20.52
CA LEU A 117 3.36 -2.17 20.65
C LEU A 117 3.69 -1.79 22.12
N GLY A 118 3.00 -2.39 23.10
CA GLY A 118 3.17 -2.07 24.52
C GLY A 118 2.66 -0.67 24.91
N VAL A 119 1.60 -0.18 24.24
CA VAL A 119 0.98 1.14 24.46
C VAL A 119 -0.54 1.01 24.59
N ASP A 120 -1.23 2.09 24.95
CA ASP A 120 -2.69 2.11 24.98
C ASP A 120 -3.33 2.40 23.61
N VAL A 121 -4.61 2.07 23.45
CA VAL A 121 -5.36 2.29 22.20
C VAL A 121 -5.45 3.76 21.80
N PRO A 122 -5.69 4.72 22.71
CA PRO A 122 -5.62 6.14 22.36
C PRO A 122 -4.30 6.57 21.72
N THR A 123 -3.19 6.09 22.27
CA THR A 123 -1.85 6.36 21.72
C THR A 123 -1.69 5.77 20.31
N VAL A 124 -2.12 4.51 20.09
CA VAL A 124 -2.14 3.90 18.76
C VAL A 124 -2.91 4.76 17.76
N ARG A 125 -4.13 5.19 18.11
CA ARG A 125 -4.95 6.04 17.23
C ARG A 125 -4.28 7.38 16.91
N THR A 126 -3.64 7.99 17.89
CA THR A 126 -2.92 9.26 17.73
C THR A 126 -1.77 9.11 16.73
N VAL A 127 -0.96 8.06 16.89
CA VAL A 127 0.17 7.78 15.97
C VAL A 127 -0.32 7.49 14.56
N LEU A 128 -1.31 6.59 14.40
CA LEU A 128 -1.86 6.25 13.09
C LEU A 128 -2.43 7.48 12.35
N ASN A 129 -3.19 8.32 13.05
CA ASN A 129 -3.77 9.53 12.47
C ASN A 129 -2.72 10.60 12.13
N SER A 130 -1.53 10.54 12.72
CA SER A 130 -0.44 11.47 12.43
C SER A 130 0.30 11.18 11.12
N TRP A 131 0.13 10.00 10.52
CA TRP A 131 0.84 9.65 9.28
C TRP A 131 0.44 10.53 8.10
N GLY A 132 -0.86 10.70 7.90
CA GLY A 132 -1.42 11.45 6.78
C GLY A 132 -1.34 10.71 5.43
N PRO A 133 -1.90 11.33 4.35
CA PRO A 133 -1.99 10.70 3.04
C PRO A 133 -0.63 10.36 2.43
N GLY A 134 -0.57 9.23 1.71
CA GLY A 134 0.59 8.78 0.94
C GLY A 134 1.78 8.33 1.77
N LYS A 135 1.59 8.10 3.06
CA LYS A 135 2.65 7.70 3.98
C LYS A 135 2.30 6.41 4.70
N PHE A 136 3.35 5.66 5.04
CA PHE A 136 3.27 4.41 5.78
C PHE A 136 4.53 4.23 6.63
N ASP A 137 4.37 3.70 7.84
CA ASP A 137 5.47 3.30 8.70
C ASP A 137 5.59 1.77 8.68
N ALA A 138 6.43 1.26 7.78
CA ALA A 138 6.67 -0.17 7.61
C ALA A 138 7.42 -0.81 8.78
N GLU A 139 8.07 -0.01 9.61
CA GLU A 139 8.89 -0.50 10.72
C GLU A 139 8.17 -0.43 12.07
N LEU A 140 6.93 0.13 12.11
CA LEU A 140 6.17 0.30 13.35
C LEU A 140 6.06 -1.00 14.16
N VAL A 141 5.76 -2.10 13.49
CA VAL A 141 5.62 -3.43 14.12
C VAL A 141 6.96 -4.14 14.32
N LEU A 142 8.06 -3.57 13.88
CA LEU A 142 9.38 -4.13 14.03
C LEU A 142 10.16 -3.49 15.18
N ASP A 143 10.25 -2.17 15.19
CA ASP A 143 11.10 -1.42 16.11
C ASP A 143 10.33 -0.59 17.17
N GLY A 144 9.03 -0.32 16.96
CA GLY A 144 8.19 0.46 17.86
C GLY A 144 8.59 1.94 17.98
N LYS A 145 9.43 2.47 17.08
CA LYS A 145 9.99 3.83 17.15
C LYS A 145 9.08 4.91 16.57
N ALA A 146 7.82 4.59 16.30
CA ALA A 146 6.82 5.56 15.87
C ALA A 146 6.59 6.72 16.86
N PHE A 147 6.90 6.48 18.13
CA PHE A 147 6.74 7.45 19.22
C PHE A 147 7.99 8.31 19.37
N ARG A 148 8.31 9.09 18.34
CA ARG A 148 9.49 9.95 18.33
C ARG A 148 9.37 11.09 19.33
N PRO A 149 10.48 11.45 20.02
CA PRO A 149 10.48 12.57 20.97
C PRO A 149 10.11 13.93 20.37
N ASP A 150 10.30 14.09 19.03
CA ASP A 150 9.94 15.31 18.30
C ASP A 150 8.45 15.39 17.92
N GLY A 151 7.65 14.41 18.31
CA GLY A 151 6.22 14.32 17.99
C GLY A 151 5.88 14.09 16.51
N ARG A 152 6.88 13.82 15.66
CA ARG A 152 6.68 13.56 14.24
C ARG A 152 6.49 12.06 14.01
N PRO A 153 5.65 11.67 13.02
CA PRO A 153 5.51 10.27 12.66
C PRO A 153 6.80 9.73 12.03
N ALA A 154 7.09 8.44 12.25
CA ALA A 154 8.15 7.73 11.53
C ALA A 154 7.73 7.36 10.10
N ALA A 155 6.46 7.55 9.74
CA ALA A 155 5.92 7.23 8.44
C ALA A 155 6.63 7.95 7.30
N THR A 156 7.03 7.19 6.28
CA THR A 156 7.69 7.67 5.06
C THR A 156 6.75 7.63 3.87
N LEU A 157 7.09 8.37 2.80
CA LEU A 157 6.28 8.37 1.59
C LEU A 157 6.30 6.98 0.92
N ILE A 158 5.13 6.48 0.54
CA ILE A 158 5.00 5.27 -0.26
C ILE A 158 5.80 5.44 -1.55
N PRO A 159 6.77 4.58 -1.85
CA PRO A 159 7.57 4.69 -3.07
C PRO A 159 6.80 4.22 -4.29
N PRO A 160 7.15 4.67 -5.52
CA PRO A 160 6.69 4.02 -6.73
C PRO A 160 7.25 2.59 -6.83
N ALA A 161 6.51 1.70 -7.50
CA ALA A 161 6.90 0.31 -7.76
C ALA A 161 7.04 0.05 -9.27
N PHE A 162 7.51 1.03 -10.04
CA PHE A 162 7.89 0.93 -11.46
C PHE A 162 9.36 1.29 -11.64
N GLY A 163 9.97 0.89 -12.77
CA GLY A 163 11.37 1.18 -13.08
C GLY A 163 12.36 0.48 -12.14
N LEU A 164 11.98 -0.68 -11.61
CA LEU A 164 12.77 -1.44 -10.63
C LEU A 164 13.86 -2.30 -11.28
N ALA A 165 13.76 -2.54 -12.59
CA ALA A 165 14.75 -3.34 -13.31
C ALA A 165 16.14 -2.68 -13.25
N GLY A 166 17.17 -3.49 -12.94
CA GLY A 166 18.56 -3.01 -12.82
C GLY A 166 18.91 -2.40 -11.47
N VAL A 167 17.97 -2.35 -10.51
CA VAL A 167 18.22 -1.90 -9.14
C VAL A 167 18.25 -3.12 -8.21
N ASN A 168 19.34 -3.29 -7.48
CA ASN A 168 19.54 -4.48 -6.64
C ASN A 168 18.93 -4.33 -5.24
N LEU A 169 19.05 -3.13 -4.65
CA LEU A 169 18.55 -2.84 -3.30
C LEU A 169 17.54 -1.69 -3.39
N HIS A 170 16.45 -1.84 -2.68
CA HIS A 170 15.32 -0.93 -2.75
C HIS A 170 15.07 -0.22 -1.42
N THR A 171 14.20 0.80 -1.46
CA THR A 171 13.93 1.79 -0.43
C THR A 171 15.14 2.69 -0.15
N TRP A 172 14.92 3.76 0.63
CA TRP A 172 15.99 4.68 1.01
C TRP A 172 17.05 4.04 1.91
N THR A 173 16.71 2.94 2.59
CA THR A 173 17.63 2.20 3.45
C THR A 173 18.56 1.26 2.69
N GLY A 174 18.18 0.87 1.46
CA GLY A 174 18.89 -0.17 0.73
C GLY A 174 18.91 -1.52 1.44
N TRP A 175 17.92 -1.81 2.29
CA TRP A 175 17.91 -2.99 3.16
C TRP A 175 17.82 -4.31 2.39
N GLY A 176 16.99 -4.36 1.36
CA GLY A 176 16.74 -5.61 0.64
C GLY A 176 16.34 -5.41 -0.82
N ALA A 177 16.43 -6.50 -1.57
CA ALA A 177 15.89 -6.58 -2.92
C ALA A 177 14.35 -6.50 -2.91
N ILE A 178 13.73 -6.28 -4.07
CA ILE A 178 12.27 -6.21 -4.16
C ILE A 178 11.59 -7.50 -3.70
N SER A 179 12.18 -8.67 -3.96
CA SER A 179 11.66 -9.95 -3.49
C SER A 179 11.65 -10.07 -1.96
N HIS A 180 12.68 -9.52 -1.29
CA HIS A 180 12.71 -9.43 0.17
C HIS A 180 11.58 -8.56 0.71
N TRP A 181 11.38 -7.36 0.14
CA TRP A 181 10.31 -6.46 0.54
C TRP A 181 8.93 -7.06 0.27
N ASN A 182 8.72 -7.75 -0.85
CA ASN A 182 7.47 -8.44 -1.14
C ASN A 182 7.13 -9.48 -0.06
N ALA A 183 8.12 -10.28 0.35
CA ALA A 183 7.94 -11.29 1.38
C ALA A 183 7.68 -10.65 2.76
N LEU A 184 8.42 -9.61 3.14
CA LEU A 184 8.24 -8.87 4.39
C LEU A 184 6.81 -8.31 4.48
N VAL A 185 6.44 -7.49 3.51
CA VAL A 185 5.13 -6.80 3.50
C VAL A 185 3.98 -7.81 3.49
N ALA A 186 4.05 -8.83 2.62
CA ALA A 186 2.99 -9.82 2.52
C ALA A 186 2.78 -10.58 3.84
N ASN A 187 3.85 -10.96 4.55
CA ASN A 187 3.75 -11.74 5.77
C ASN A 187 3.52 -10.89 7.05
N LEU A 188 4.24 -9.77 7.20
CA LEU A 188 4.24 -9.02 8.45
C LEU A 188 3.21 -7.87 8.46
N GLU A 189 2.96 -7.24 7.32
CA GLU A 189 2.09 -6.06 7.25
C GLU A 189 0.70 -6.38 6.70
N MET A 190 0.60 -7.38 5.82
CA MET A 190 -0.68 -7.79 5.20
C MET A 190 -1.27 -9.05 5.85
N ASN A 191 -0.66 -9.58 6.92
CA ASN A 191 -1.09 -10.79 7.63
C ASN A 191 -1.23 -12.03 6.72
N GLY A 192 -0.33 -12.14 5.74
CA GLY A 192 -0.29 -13.29 4.82
C GLY A 192 0.25 -14.55 5.48
N LYS A 193 -0.16 -15.70 4.94
CA LYS A 193 0.33 -17.02 5.37
C LYS A 193 1.44 -17.47 4.40
N GLY A 194 2.68 -17.14 4.72
CA GLY A 194 3.83 -17.45 3.88
C GLY A 194 5.09 -17.73 4.67
N THR A 195 6.22 -17.70 3.99
CA THR A 195 7.54 -17.81 4.61
C THR A 195 8.29 -16.49 4.47
N PHE A 196 8.87 -16.03 5.59
CA PHE A 196 9.76 -14.88 5.60
C PHE A 196 10.92 -15.14 6.57
N PHE A 197 12.14 -14.89 6.11
CA PHE A 197 13.33 -15.08 6.90
C PHE A 197 14.27 -13.88 6.76
N ASP A 198 14.54 -13.22 7.89
CA ASP A 198 15.56 -12.17 8.01
C ASP A 198 16.15 -12.14 9.42
N PRO A 199 17.31 -12.78 9.65
CA PRO A 199 17.93 -12.86 10.97
C PRO A 199 18.40 -11.51 11.51
N ARG A 200 18.43 -10.44 10.70
CA ARG A 200 18.73 -9.08 11.19
C ARG A 200 17.65 -8.57 12.14
N LEU A 201 16.43 -9.12 12.06
CA LEU A 201 15.32 -8.78 12.96
C LEU A 201 15.46 -9.39 14.35
N ASP A 202 16.46 -10.25 14.60
CA ASP A 202 16.77 -10.80 15.92
C ASP A 202 17.52 -9.79 16.83
N ASP A 203 17.96 -8.65 16.27
CA ASP A 203 18.62 -7.59 17.04
C ASP A 203 17.63 -6.88 17.94
N THR A 204 17.61 -7.24 19.23
CA THR A 204 16.71 -6.70 20.26
C THR A 204 16.88 -5.19 20.50
N ASN A 205 18.02 -4.61 20.16
CA ASN A 205 18.27 -3.17 20.31
C ASN A 205 17.66 -2.37 19.14
N ARG A 206 17.73 -2.92 17.94
CA ARG A 206 17.22 -2.25 16.73
C ARG A 206 15.75 -2.56 16.49
N PHE A 207 15.34 -3.81 16.72
CA PHE A 207 14.02 -4.35 16.40
C PHE A 207 13.41 -5.11 17.59
N PRO A 208 13.20 -4.44 18.73
CA PRO A 208 12.78 -5.10 19.97
C PRO A 208 11.47 -5.86 19.86
N ILE A 209 10.54 -5.37 19.03
CA ILE A 209 9.25 -6.04 18.81
C ILE A 209 9.45 -7.25 17.91
N ALA A 210 10.10 -7.07 16.77
CA ALA A 210 10.32 -8.17 15.82
C ALA A 210 11.12 -9.32 16.45
N ALA A 211 12.15 -9.01 17.24
CA ALA A 211 12.95 -10.03 17.94
C ALA A 211 12.12 -10.79 18.98
N ARG A 212 11.28 -10.10 19.76
CA ARG A 212 10.39 -10.69 20.74
C ARG A 212 9.34 -11.62 20.13
N GLU A 213 8.77 -11.19 19.00
CA GLU A 213 7.68 -11.92 18.31
C GLU A 213 8.20 -12.95 17.30
N GLY A 214 9.51 -13.00 17.05
CA GLY A 214 10.12 -13.92 16.07
C GLY A 214 9.79 -13.58 14.62
N PHE A 215 9.55 -12.31 14.31
CA PHE A 215 9.15 -11.86 12.97
C PHE A 215 10.21 -12.09 11.89
N GLY A 216 11.47 -12.29 12.28
CA GLY A 216 12.53 -12.71 11.37
C GLY A 216 12.46 -14.18 10.94
N HIS A 217 11.54 -14.99 11.49
CA HIS A 217 11.47 -16.45 11.31
C HIS A 217 10.04 -16.93 11.05
N VAL A 218 9.29 -16.22 10.22
CA VAL A 218 7.89 -16.58 9.89
C VAL A 218 7.86 -17.78 8.96
N ARG A 219 7.06 -18.78 9.32
CA ARG A 219 6.80 -19.95 8.48
C ARG A 219 5.37 -20.43 8.71
N ALA A 220 4.51 -20.24 7.72
CA ALA A 220 3.18 -20.81 7.74
C ALA A 220 3.22 -22.32 7.44
N GLU A 221 2.31 -23.08 8.07
CA GLU A 221 2.16 -24.51 7.80
C GLU A 221 1.78 -24.76 6.33
N GLU A 222 0.88 -23.93 5.78
CA GLU A 222 0.52 -23.88 4.38
C GLU A 222 0.96 -22.52 3.80
N ASP A 223 2.01 -22.53 3.01
CA ASP A 223 2.56 -21.31 2.41
C ASP A 223 1.79 -20.90 1.16
N GLN A 224 1.00 -19.84 1.27
CA GLN A 224 0.18 -19.27 0.20
C GLN A 224 0.83 -18.07 -0.48
N ILE A 225 1.96 -17.59 0.01
CA ILE A 225 2.64 -16.37 -0.45
C ILE A 225 3.85 -16.70 -1.33
N THR A 226 4.78 -17.50 -0.82
CA THR A 226 6.06 -17.75 -1.49
C THR A 226 5.90 -18.27 -2.92
N PRO A 227 4.96 -19.18 -3.24
CA PRO A 227 4.79 -19.66 -4.61
C PRO A 227 4.40 -18.58 -5.63
N ALA A 228 3.76 -17.49 -5.19
CA ALA A 228 3.32 -16.40 -6.07
C ALA A 228 4.37 -15.27 -6.21
N LEU A 229 5.42 -15.24 -5.38
CA LEU A 229 6.42 -14.16 -5.41
C LEU A 229 7.25 -14.12 -6.69
N PRO A 230 7.63 -15.23 -7.36
CA PRO A 230 8.38 -15.19 -8.61
C PRO A 230 7.62 -14.46 -9.74
N GLU A 231 6.33 -14.75 -9.94
CA GLU A 231 5.50 -14.09 -10.95
C GLU A 231 5.31 -12.61 -10.62
N LEU A 232 5.04 -12.29 -9.36
CA LEU A 232 4.95 -10.91 -8.91
C LEU A 232 6.26 -10.15 -9.17
N HIS A 233 7.40 -10.76 -8.92
CA HIS A 233 8.71 -10.16 -9.15
C HIS A 233 8.94 -9.86 -10.64
N ILE A 234 8.65 -10.82 -11.53
CA ILE A 234 8.74 -10.62 -12.98
C ILE A 234 7.82 -9.48 -13.43
N TYR A 235 6.57 -9.46 -12.94
CA TYR A 235 5.62 -8.39 -13.22
C TYR A 235 6.15 -7.02 -12.81
N GLN A 236 6.66 -6.88 -11.59
CA GLN A 236 7.20 -5.62 -11.08
C GLN A 236 8.42 -5.14 -11.88
N LEU A 237 9.31 -6.05 -12.30
CA LEU A 237 10.45 -5.69 -13.15
C LEU A 237 10.05 -5.26 -14.57
N ALA A 238 8.89 -5.74 -15.06
CA ALA A 238 8.35 -5.35 -16.35
C ALA A 238 7.63 -3.99 -16.34
N LEU A 239 7.31 -3.44 -15.18
CA LEU A 239 6.70 -2.13 -15.05
C LEU A 239 7.73 -1.03 -15.34
N GLU A 240 7.64 -0.45 -16.53
CA GLU A 240 8.53 0.64 -16.93
C GLU A 240 8.15 1.96 -16.25
N ALA A 241 9.17 2.78 -15.95
CA ALA A 241 8.94 4.13 -15.49
C ALA A 241 8.27 4.96 -16.60
N PRO A 242 7.16 5.69 -16.30
CA PRO A 242 6.50 6.51 -17.31
C PRO A 242 7.45 7.61 -17.79
N PRO A 243 7.41 7.94 -19.09
CA PRO A 243 8.22 9.04 -19.62
C PRO A 243 7.78 10.36 -18.99
N GLY A 244 8.74 11.18 -18.57
CA GLY A 244 8.46 12.53 -18.07
C GLY A 244 7.75 13.38 -19.13
N PRO A 245 6.71 14.17 -18.77
CA PRO A 245 6.04 15.04 -19.72
C PRO A 245 7.04 16.01 -20.36
N ARG A 246 7.11 16.04 -21.69
CA ARG A 246 8.09 16.87 -22.43
C ARG A 246 7.98 18.36 -22.14
N SER A 247 6.82 18.82 -21.70
CA SER A 247 6.57 20.22 -21.31
C SER A 247 7.22 20.61 -19.97
N THR A 248 7.68 19.64 -19.17
CA THR A 248 8.19 19.89 -17.81
C THR A 248 9.70 20.01 -17.73
N TYR A 249 10.43 19.75 -18.82
CA TYR A 249 11.90 19.83 -18.83
C TYR A 249 12.47 20.27 -20.17
N SER A 250 13.66 20.89 -20.14
CA SER A 250 14.44 21.20 -21.33
C SER A 250 15.27 20.01 -21.78
N THR A 251 15.07 19.53 -23.01
CA THR A 251 15.85 18.41 -23.56
C THR A 251 17.36 18.70 -23.57
N GLY A 252 17.76 19.96 -23.84
CA GLY A 252 19.17 20.37 -23.77
C GLY A 252 19.73 20.30 -22.36
N ALA A 253 18.97 20.76 -21.37
CA ALA A 253 19.35 20.65 -19.95
C ALA A 253 19.43 19.18 -19.47
N ALA A 254 18.49 18.34 -19.88
CA ALA A 254 18.50 16.92 -19.56
C ALA A 254 19.73 16.19 -20.14
N LYS A 255 20.14 16.50 -21.40
CA LYS A 255 21.37 15.96 -22.02
C LYS A 255 22.61 16.36 -21.22
N ARG A 256 22.73 17.65 -20.82
CA ARG A 256 23.85 18.12 -20.01
C ARG A 256 23.83 17.45 -18.61
N GLY A 257 22.65 17.34 -17.97
CA GLY A 257 22.48 16.67 -16.70
C GLY A 257 22.93 15.21 -16.74
N ARG A 258 22.57 14.47 -17.80
CA ARG A 258 23.01 13.09 -18.01
C ARG A 258 24.54 12.98 -18.14
N ALA A 259 25.18 13.92 -18.85
CA ALA A 259 26.63 13.92 -18.98
C ALA A 259 27.34 14.22 -17.65
N ILE A 260 26.76 15.10 -16.82
CA ILE A 260 27.27 15.41 -15.48
C ILE A 260 27.09 14.19 -14.56
N PHE A 261 25.90 13.59 -14.54
CA PHE A 261 25.57 12.44 -13.72
C PHE A 261 26.52 11.26 -13.97
N ASN A 262 26.74 10.90 -15.24
CA ASN A 262 27.61 9.78 -15.62
C ASN A 262 29.11 10.14 -15.60
N GLY A 263 29.47 11.39 -15.42
CA GLY A 263 30.85 11.89 -15.47
C GLY A 263 31.29 12.56 -14.18
N LYS A 264 31.27 13.90 -14.17
CA LYS A 264 31.83 14.69 -13.05
C LYS A 264 31.17 14.43 -11.69
N ALA A 265 29.86 14.13 -11.65
CA ALA A 265 29.16 13.87 -10.40
C ALA A 265 29.43 12.47 -9.84
N GLN A 266 29.91 11.55 -10.66
CA GLN A 266 30.19 10.15 -10.29
C GLN A 266 29.02 9.45 -9.59
N CYS A 267 27.81 9.80 -9.99
CA CYS A 267 26.59 9.18 -9.49
C CYS A 267 26.31 7.86 -10.25
#